data_03da321ddce56e299238b0dfd45e2710
#
_entry.id   03da321ddce56e299238b0dfd45e2710
#
_cell.length_a   1.000
_cell.length_b   1.000
_cell.length_c   1.000
_cell.angle_alpha   90.00
_cell.angle_beta   90.00
_cell.angle_gamma   90.00
#
_symmetry.space_group_name_H-M   'P 1'
#
loop_
_entity.id
_entity.type
_entity.pdbx_description
1 polymer ?
#
loop_
_entity_poly.entity_id
_entity_poly.type
_entity_poly.pdbx_seq_one_letter_code
_entity_poly.pdbx_strand_id
1 'polypeptide(L)'
;VNNSWLLVSGRFFVILRSSMDIDLRTLTPRLWYARAWGKVALIFGTLVVLFLGTVAVTTVRYWWQLRNGTEPAFIQEHYSRFTALKSAATESKLVDRRQLETSDDPYLGRVNAPVVIVAFYDYKCPNCRQSAPIIKRVAEKYGYGVKVIMRDFPIETLHPGATLLSQVAECAARQGHYWQMHDVLFSEQDALPETLTDTDLDQLALLADIDGQALKQCVTTPEIIREVKQDYLAGAQFGVAGTPTF
;
A
#
# COMPACT_ATOMS: atom_id res chain seq x y z
N VAL A 1 -74.53 -14.34 -41.36
CA VAL A 1 -74.48 -15.41 -42.38
C VAL A 1 -74.98 -14.80 -43.63
N ASN A 2 -74.14 -14.32 -44.52
CA ASN A 2 -74.50 -13.84 -45.86
C ASN A 2 -74.21 -14.95 -46.81
N ASN A 3 -75.25 -15.64 -47.23
CA ASN A 3 -75.20 -16.58 -48.32
C ASN A 3 -75.28 -15.82 -49.67
N SER A 4 -74.18 -15.78 -50.38
CA SER A 4 -74.19 -15.25 -51.75
C SER A 4 -74.55 -16.40 -52.76
N TRP A 5 -75.64 -16.25 -53.53
CA TRP A 5 -76.07 -17.19 -54.53
C TRP A 5 -75.53 -16.75 -55.88
N LEU A 6 -74.86 -17.65 -56.60
CA LEU A 6 -74.46 -17.44 -57.99
C LEU A 6 -75.22 -18.45 -58.88
N LEU A 7 -76.00 -17.95 -59.85
CA LEU A 7 -76.75 -18.74 -60.84
C LEU A 7 -75.88 -18.91 -62.08
N VAL A 8 -75.43 -20.14 -62.35
CA VAL A 8 -74.75 -20.48 -63.59
C VAL A 8 -75.42 -21.72 -64.14
N SER A 9 -76.03 -21.56 -65.35
CA SER A 9 -76.66 -22.63 -66.17
C SER A 9 -77.67 -23.54 -65.43
N GLY A 10 -78.62 -22.93 -64.72
CA GLY A 10 -79.86 -23.67 -64.29
C GLY A 10 -79.64 -24.67 -63.11
N ARG A 11 -78.52 -24.68 -62.45
CA ARG A 11 -78.25 -25.51 -61.25
C ARG A 11 -77.80 -24.63 -60.11
N PHE A 12 -78.44 -24.80 -58.94
CA PHE A 12 -78.00 -24.12 -57.69
C PHE A 12 -76.80 -24.84 -57.03
N PHE A 13 -75.69 -24.14 -56.89
CA PHE A 13 -74.58 -24.60 -56.10
C PHE A 13 -74.52 -23.78 -54.83
N VAL A 14 -74.53 -24.43 -53.68
CA VAL A 14 -74.27 -23.80 -52.37
C VAL A 14 -72.77 -23.86 -52.14
N ILE A 15 -72.08 -22.71 -52.21
CA ILE A 15 -70.71 -22.61 -51.83
C ILE A 15 -70.66 -22.33 -50.27
N LEU A 16 -70.38 -23.34 -49.51
CA LEU A 16 -70.03 -23.17 -48.08
C LEU A 16 -68.70 -22.52 -48.03
N ARG A 17 -68.68 -21.24 -47.71
CA ARG A 17 -67.46 -20.52 -47.34
C ARG A 17 -67.10 -20.98 -45.93
N SER A 18 -66.13 -21.90 -45.77
CA SER A 18 -65.52 -22.16 -44.48
C SER A 18 -64.72 -20.92 -44.09
N SER A 19 -65.24 -20.13 -43.18
CA SER A 19 -64.45 -19.10 -42.54
C SER A 19 -63.38 -19.80 -41.70
N MET A 20 -62.18 -19.86 -42.25
CA MET A 20 -61.02 -20.24 -41.50
C MET A 20 -60.68 -19.02 -40.63
N ASP A 21 -61.26 -18.98 -39.44
CA ASP A 21 -60.86 -18.00 -38.44
C ASP A 21 -59.42 -18.30 -38.06
N ILE A 22 -58.50 -17.67 -38.79
CA ILE A 22 -57.09 -17.66 -38.42
C ILE A 22 -56.97 -16.78 -37.16
N ASP A 23 -56.87 -17.40 -35.98
CA ASP A 23 -56.58 -16.66 -34.74
C ASP A 23 -55.17 -16.06 -34.82
N LEU A 24 -55.12 -14.78 -35.21
CA LEU A 24 -53.85 -14.01 -35.31
C LEU A 24 -53.08 -13.94 -33.98
N ARG A 25 -53.71 -14.30 -32.87
CA ARG A 25 -53.01 -14.39 -31.55
C ARG A 25 -52.01 -15.55 -31.50
N THR A 26 -52.18 -16.56 -32.37
CA THR A 26 -51.22 -17.71 -32.40
C THR A 26 -49.99 -17.41 -33.25
N LEU A 27 -50.01 -16.33 -34.08
CA LEU A 27 -48.92 -15.97 -34.98
C LEU A 27 -47.92 -14.96 -34.38
N THR A 28 -48.23 -14.37 -33.21
CA THR A 28 -47.24 -13.52 -32.54
C THR A 28 -46.21 -14.40 -31.84
N PRO A 29 -44.92 -14.38 -32.24
CA PRO A 29 -43.92 -15.12 -31.53
C PRO A 29 -43.88 -14.58 -30.09
N ARG A 30 -44.22 -15.42 -29.11
CA ARG A 30 -44.08 -15.04 -27.70
C ARG A 30 -42.62 -14.65 -27.48
N LEU A 31 -42.38 -13.36 -27.40
CA LEU A 31 -41.06 -12.79 -27.18
C LEU A 31 -40.46 -13.53 -25.99
N TRP A 32 -39.25 -14.04 -26.12
CA TRP A 32 -38.58 -14.90 -25.12
C TRP A 32 -38.53 -14.26 -23.71
N TYR A 33 -38.48 -12.91 -23.64
CA TYR A 33 -38.49 -12.15 -22.40
C TYR A 33 -39.87 -12.11 -21.72
N ALA A 34 -40.94 -12.51 -22.37
CA ALA A 34 -42.27 -12.63 -21.74
C ALA A 34 -42.39 -13.92 -20.90
N ARG A 35 -41.51 -14.90 -21.10
CA ARG A 35 -41.42 -16.11 -20.28
C ARG A 35 -40.77 -15.78 -18.96
N ALA A 36 -41.10 -16.48 -17.87
CA ALA A 36 -40.54 -16.26 -16.56
C ALA A 36 -38.99 -16.30 -16.59
N TRP A 37 -38.41 -17.24 -17.30
CA TRP A 37 -36.97 -17.36 -17.52
C TRP A 37 -36.35 -16.17 -18.24
N GLY A 38 -37.04 -15.62 -19.24
CA GLY A 38 -36.60 -14.45 -19.98
C GLY A 38 -36.51 -13.19 -19.08
N LYS A 39 -37.48 -13.01 -18.16
CA LYS A 39 -37.48 -11.93 -17.19
C LYS A 39 -36.31 -12.09 -16.20
N VAL A 40 -36.04 -13.30 -15.73
CA VAL A 40 -34.89 -13.58 -14.84
C VAL A 40 -33.58 -13.29 -15.58
N ALA A 41 -33.45 -13.71 -16.84
CA ALA A 41 -32.27 -13.45 -17.65
C ALA A 41 -32.02 -11.94 -17.85
N LEU A 42 -33.10 -11.17 -18.12
CA LEU A 42 -33.02 -9.72 -18.24
C LEU A 42 -32.59 -9.04 -16.93
N ILE A 43 -33.19 -9.43 -15.79
CA ILE A 43 -32.81 -8.90 -14.47
C ILE A 43 -31.35 -9.23 -14.19
N PHE A 44 -30.93 -10.47 -14.38
CA PHE A 44 -29.55 -10.86 -14.16
C PHE A 44 -28.59 -10.12 -15.11
N GLY A 45 -28.92 -10.00 -16.39
CA GLY A 45 -28.14 -9.22 -17.35
C GLY A 45 -28.00 -7.75 -16.97
N THR A 46 -29.09 -7.11 -16.52
CA THR A 46 -29.03 -5.72 -16.05
C THR A 46 -28.17 -5.57 -14.78
N LEU A 47 -28.26 -6.50 -13.83
CA LEU A 47 -27.41 -6.49 -12.62
C LEU A 47 -25.93 -6.66 -12.97
N VAL A 48 -25.60 -7.55 -13.91
CA VAL A 48 -24.22 -7.73 -14.39
C VAL A 48 -23.70 -6.46 -15.06
N VAL A 49 -24.49 -5.83 -15.93
CA VAL A 49 -24.10 -4.57 -16.59
C VAL A 49 -23.90 -3.44 -15.57
N LEU A 50 -24.78 -3.33 -14.58
CA LEU A 50 -24.62 -2.34 -13.50
C LEU A 50 -23.37 -2.62 -12.66
N PHE A 51 -23.11 -3.87 -12.33
CA PHE A 51 -21.90 -4.27 -11.59
C PHE A 51 -20.63 -3.96 -12.39
N LEU A 52 -20.56 -4.35 -13.66
CA LEU A 52 -19.42 -4.04 -14.52
C LEU A 52 -19.25 -2.52 -14.72
N GLY A 53 -20.34 -1.77 -14.83
CA GLY A 53 -20.33 -0.31 -14.89
C GLY A 53 -19.76 0.33 -13.63
N THR A 54 -20.15 -0.13 -12.46
CA THR A 54 -19.61 0.39 -11.18
C THR A 54 -18.12 0.04 -11.03
N VAL A 55 -17.71 -1.18 -11.40
CA VAL A 55 -16.28 -1.56 -11.40
C VAL A 55 -15.49 -0.69 -12.37
N ALA A 56 -15.99 -0.47 -13.58
CA ALA A 56 -15.31 0.37 -14.57
C ALA A 56 -15.16 1.83 -14.09
N VAL A 57 -16.22 2.41 -13.53
CA VAL A 57 -16.19 3.78 -13.00
C VAL A 57 -15.21 3.89 -11.82
N THR A 58 -15.22 2.92 -10.90
CA THR A 58 -14.31 2.92 -9.74
C THR A 58 -12.86 2.75 -10.16
N THR A 59 -12.57 1.87 -11.11
CA THR A 59 -11.20 1.67 -11.64
C THR A 59 -10.69 2.90 -12.38
N VAL A 60 -11.51 3.52 -13.24
CA VAL A 60 -11.14 4.76 -13.95
C VAL A 60 -10.92 5.90 -12.94
N ARG A 61 -11.80 6.04 -11.95
CA ARG A 61 -11.67 7.06 -10.91
C ARG A 61 -10.39 6.85 -10.08
N TYR A 62 -10.09 5.60 -9.70
CA TYR A 62 -8.89 5.25 -8.97
C TYR A 62 -7.62 5.50 -9.80
N TRP A 63 -7.63 5.11 -11.08
CA TRP A 63 -6.53 5.37 -12.01
C TRP A 63 -6.29 6.88 -12.22
N TRP A 64 -7.37 7.65 -12.35
CA TRP A 64 -7.29 9.11 -12.48
C TRP A 64 -6.72 9.77 -11.22
N GLN A 65 -7.11 9.29 -10.01
CA GLN A 65 -6.55 9.74 -8.74
C GLN A 65 -5.06 9.45 -8.64
N LEU A 66 -4.62 8.25 -9.00
CA LEU A 66 -3.21 7.89 -9.01
C LEU A 66 -2.40 8.75 -10.00
N ARG A 67 -2.96 9.02 -11.18
CA ARG A 67 -2.28 9.82 -12.21
C ARG A 67 -2.17 11.30 -11.81
N ASN A 68 -3.14 11.85 -11.11
CA ASN A 68 -3.17 13.26 -10.71
C ASN A 68 -2.60 13.51 -9.31
N GLY A 69 -2.03 12.48 -8.66
CA GLY A 69 -1.41 12.61 -7.33
C GLY A 69 -2.40 12.96 -6.22
N THR A 70 -3.70 12.76 -6.42
CA THR A 70 -4.69 12.91 -5.35
C THR A 70 -4.70 11.63 -4.51
N GLU A 71 -4.05 11.68 -3.36
CA GLU A 71 -4.03 10.59 -2.40
C GLU A 71 -5.47 10.24 -1.97
N PRO A 72 -5.80 8.93 -1.81
CA PRO A 72 -7.12 8.52 -1.32
C PRO A 72 -7.46 9.19 0.01
N ALA A 73 -8.70 9.63 0.19
CA ALA A 73 -9.14 10.39 1.36
C ALA A 73 -8.82 9.68 2.71
N PHE A 74 -8.80 8.34 2.76
CA PHE A 74 -8.44 7.61 3.97
C PHE A 74 -6.95 7.75 4.35
N ILE A 75 -6.06 7.89 3.34
CA ILE A 75 -4.63 8.17 3.57
C ILE A 75 -4.50 9.58 4.12
N GLN A 76 -5.22 10.54 3.53
CA GLN A 76 -5.19 11.93 3.96
C GLN A 76 -5.77 12.11 5.38
N GLU A 77 -6.82 11.36 5.75
CA GLU A 77 -7.38 11.36 7.11
C GLU A 77 -6.41 10.73 8.12
N HIS A 78 -5.73 9.64 7.76
CA HIS A 78 -4.70 9.02 8.62
C HIS A 78 -3.50 9.95 8.82
N TYR A 79 -3.00 10.57 7.75
CA TYR A 79 -1.92 11.55 7.83
C TYR A 79 -2.31 12.82 8.58
N SER A 80 -3.54 13.32 8.41
CA SER A 80 -4.00 14.52 9.12
C SER A 80 -4.14 14.31 10.61
N ARG A 81 -4.48 13.11 11.08
CA ARG A 81 -4.46 12.77 12.51
C ARG A 81 -3.04 12.77 13.09
N PHE A 82 -2.05 12.25 12.35
CA PHE A 82 -0.64 12.30 12.76
C PHE A 82 -0.09 13.73 12.79
N THR A 83 -0.43 14.56 11.82
CA THR A 83 0.02 15.96 11.75
C THR A 83 -0.74 16.87 12.71
N ALA A 84 -2.04 16.63 12.97
CA ALA A 84 -2.83 17.44 13.90
C ALA A 84 -2.41 17.30 15.36
N LEU A 85 -1.94 16.12 15.77
CA LEU A 85 -1.39 15.89 17.11
C LEU A 85 -0.06 16.65 17.32
N LYS A 86 0.67 16.95 16.24
CA LYS A 86 1.95 17.64 16.29
C LYS A 86 1.82 19.17 16.16
N SER A 87 0.80 19.68 15.48
CA SER A 87 0.62 21.11 15.29
C SER A 87 0.23 21.88 16.56
N ALA A 88 -0.24 21.18 17.59
CA ALA A 88 -0.61 21.78 18.86
C ALA A 88 0.55 21.91 19.87
N ALA A 89 1.75 21.41 19.54
CA ALA A 89 2.76 21.21 20.58
C ALA A 89 4.17 21.71 20.33
N THR A 90 4.52 22.26 19.16
CA THR A 90 5.94 22.65 19.02
C THR A 90 6.11 23.86 18.10
N GLU A 91 6.50 25.00 18.68
CA GLU A 91 7.31 25.99 17.97
C GLU A 91 8.44 25.26 17.26
N SER A 92 8.55 25.41 15.95
CA SER A 92 9.63 24.80 15.17
C SER A 92 10.96 25.36 15.66
N LYS A 93 11.61 24.60 16.54
CA LYS A 93 12.96 24.94 17.01
C LYS A 93 13.89 24.75 15.80
N LEU A 94 14.50 25.85 15.35
CA LEU A 94 15.54 25.76 14.34
C LEU A 94 16.72 24.95 14.90
N VAL A 95 17.00 23.84 14.25
CA VAL A 95 18.11 22.96 14.59
C VAL A 95 19.25 23.18 13.60
N ASP A 96 20.48 23.33 14.12
CA ASP A 96 21.65 23.37 13.25
C ASP A 96 21.82 21.97 12.60
N ARG A 97 21.72 21.92 11.28
CA ARG A 97 21.89 20.72 10.47
C ARG A 97 23.13 19.91 10.87
N ARG A 98 24.25 20.58 11.18
CA ARG A 98 25.53 19.96 11.56
C ARG A 98 25.47 19.14 12.83
N GLN A 99 24.46 19.34 13.67
CA GLN A 99 24.27 18.57 14.90
C GLN A 99 23.54 17.24 14.68
N LEU A 100 22.84 17.12 13.55
CA LEU A 100 22.08 15.93 13.22
C LEU A 100 22.60 15.18 11.98
N GLU A 101 23.45 15.83 11.18
CA GLU A 101 24.05 15.23 10.00
C GLU A 101 25.51 14.88 10.29
N THR A 102 25.77 13.62 10.59
CA THR A 102 27.12 13.08 10.77
C THR A 102 27.58 12.37 9.50
N SER A 103 28.86 12.07 9.39
CA SER A 103 29.46 11.48 8.18
C SER A 103 29.32 9.98 8.12
N ASP A 104 28.99 9.35 9.23
CA ASP A 104 28.85 7.91 9.46
C ASP A 104 27.42 7.43 9.28
N ASP A 105 26.42 8.34 9.39
CA ASP A 105 25.02 7.96 9.22
C ASP A 105 24.69 7.46 7.81
N PRO A 106 23.96 6.35 7.67
CA PRO A 106 23.44 5.90 6.40
C PRO A 106 22.45 6.89 5.81
N TYR A 107 22.53 7.13 4.52
CA TYR A 107 21.62 8.06 3.86
C TYR A 107 21.18 7.59 2.49
N LEU A 108 20.06 8.15 2.01
CA LEU A 108 19.56 8.07 0.63
C LEU A 108 19.51 9.47 0.01
N GLY A 109 19.66 9.54 -1.30
CA GLY A 109 19.65 10.79 -2.04
C GLY A 109 21.05 11.40 -2.22
N ARG A 110 21.10 12.69 -2.54
CA ARG A 110 22.39 13.39 -2.79
C ARG A 110 22.97 13.98 -1.51
N VAL A 111 24.28 13.84 -1.34
CA VAL A 111 25.04 14.43 -0.20
C VAL A 111 24.74 15.91 -0.02
N ASN A 112 24.69 16.68 -1.14
CA ASN A 112 24.49 18.12 -1.13
C ASN A 112 23.04 18.53 -1.43
N ALA A 113 22.05 17.69 -1.10
CA ALA A 113 20.65 18.02 -1.28
C ALA A 113 20.26 19.25 -0.43
N PRO A 114 19.45 20.18 -0.96
CA PRO A 114 19.04 21.37 -0.21
C PRO A 114 18.12 21.05 0.97
N VAL A 115 17.37 19.95 0.90
CA VAL A 115 16.51 19.47 1.98
C VAL A 115 17.10 18.21 2.58
N VAL A 116 17.25 18.19 3.90
CA VAL A 116 17.66 17.00 4.65
C VAL A 116 16.53 16.59 5.57
N ILE A 117 16.18 15.32 5.49
CA ILE A 117 15.24 14.66 6.39
C ILE A 117 16.07 13.73 7.27
N VAL A 118 16.05 13.96 8.57
CA VAL A 118 16.63 13.01 9.53
C VAL A 118 15.52 12.17 10.10
N ALA A 119 15.63 10.87 9.95
CA ALA A 119 14.62 9.89 10.32
C ALA A 119 15.12 9.05 11.49
N PHE A 120 14.50 9.19 12.66
CA PHE A 120 14.78 8.39 13.84
C PHE A 120 13.91 7.15 13.86
N TYR A 121 14.53 5.97 13.88
CA TYR A 121 13.87 4.69 13.72
C TYR A 121 14.23 3.69 14.82
N ASP A 122 13.30 2.77 15.02
CA ASP A 122 13.44 1.60 15.87
C ASP A 122 12.99 0.36 15.08
N TYR A 123 13.87 -0.61 14.93
CA TYR A 123 13.61 -1.80 14.11
C TYR A 123 12.54 -2.73 14.68
N LYS A 124 12.17 -2.58 15.94
CA LYS A 124 11.04 -3.31 16.55
C LYS A 124 9.73 -2.52 16.53
N CYS A 125 9.76 -1.23 16.16
CA CYS A 125 8.55 -0.40 16.11
C CYS A 125 7.70 -0.70 14.89
N PRO A 126 6.40 -1.11 15.04
CA PRO A 126 5.53 -1.40 13.90
C PRO A 126 5.26 -0.19 12.99
N ASN A 127 5.22 1.01 13.56
CA ASN A 127 5.04 2.24 12.80
C ASN A 127 6.27 2.58 11.96
N CYS A 128 7.47 2.23 12.44
CA CYS A 128 8.71 2.35 11.66
C CYS A 128 8.68 1.44 10.44
N ARG A 129 8.27 0.17 10.61
CA ARG A 129 8.09 -0.76 9.49
C ARG A 129 7.16 -0.21 8.42
N GLN A 130 6.04 0.43 8.82
CA GLN A 130 5.10 1.01 7.87
C GLN A 130 5.66 2.25 7.16
N SER A 131 6.47 3.06 7.84
CA SER A 131 7.01 4.30 7.28
C SER A 131 8.29 4.11 6.47
N ALA A 132 9.06 3.05 6.71
CA ALA A 132 10.32 2.76 6.01
C ALA A 132 10.17 2.74 4.47
N PRO A 133 9.21 2.03 3.85
CA PRO A 133 9.04 2.08 2.41
C PRO A 133 8.55 3.45 1.91
N ILE A 134 7.90 4.24 2.76
CA ILE A 134 7.42 5.59 2.39
C ILE A 134 8.61 6.53 2.26
N ILE A 135 9.49 6.56 3.27
CA ILE A 135 10.64 7.46 3.27
C ILE A 135 11.65 7.11 2.16
N LYS A 136 11.81 5.81 1.84
CA LYS A 136 12.61 5.37 0.68
C LYS A 136 12.04 5.90 -0.63
N ARG A 137 10.71 5.81 -0.83
CA ARG A 137 10.04 6.40 -2.02
C ARG A 137 10.17 7.92 -2.08
N VAL A 138 10.18 8.62 -0.95
CA VAL A 138 10.46 10.07 -0.92
C VAL A 138 11.87 10.34 -1.41
N ALA A 139 12.86 9.61 -0.92
CA ALA A 139 14.25 9.76 -1.37
C ALA A 139 14.40 9.46 -2.87
N GLU A 140 13.76 8.41 -3.38
CA GLU A 140 13.76 8.05 -4.80
C GLU A 140 13.09 9.14 -5.67
N LYS A 141 11.89 9.59 -5.27
CA LYS A 141 11.11 10.56 -6.03
C LYS A 141 11.79 11.94 -6.11
N TYR A 142 12.42 12.36 -5.04
CA TYR A 142 13.03 13.69 -4.91
C TYR A 142 14.57 13.66 -4.81
N GLY A 143 15.21 12.58 -5.25
CA GLY A 143 16.63 12.25 -5.04
C GLY A 143 17.65 13.35 -5.33
N TYR A 144 17.33 14.34 -6.18
CA TYR A 144 18.18 15.52 -6.39
C TYR A 144 17.98 16.61 -5.34
N GLY A 145 16.78 16.69 -4.76
CA GLY A 145 16.38 17.75 -3.84
C GLY A 145 16.34 17.33 -2.38
N VAL A 146 16.37 16.02 -2.09
CA VAL A 146 16.20 15.50 -0.74
C VAL A 146 17.33 14.51 -0.42
N LYS A 147 17.90 14.65 0.79
CA LYS A 147 18.75 13.66 1.45
C LYS A 147 17.99 13.14 2.65
N VAL A 148 17.84 11.83 2.76
CA VAL A 148 17.28 11.17 3.95
C VAL A 148 18.42 10.52 4.72
N ILE A 149 18.56 10.88 5.99
CA ILE A 149 19.55 10.30 6.92
C ILE A 149 18.79 9.42 7.88
N MET A 150 19.29 8.22 8.13
CA MET A 150 18.76 7.30 9.13
C MET A 150 19.55 7.43 10.41
N ARG A 151 18.84 7.53 11.54
CA ARG A 151 19.43 7.54 12.88
C ARG A 151 18.71 6.56 13.78
N ASP A 152 19.48 5.89 14.60
CA ASP A 152 18.96 4.90 15.53
C ASP A 152 18.31 5.56 16.75
N PHE A 153 17.08 5.12 17.03
CA PHE A 153 16.38 5.52 18.25
C PHE A 153 15.64 4.32 18.86
N PRO A 154 16.41 3.30 19.33
CA PRO A 154 15.81 2.10 19.91
C PRO A 154 15.15 2.43 21.26
N ILE A 155 13.86 2.13 21.40
CA ILE A 155 13.11 2.33 22.64
C ILE A 155 13.05 1.00 23.40
N GLU A 156 14.16 0.60 23.97
CA GLU A 156 14.35 -0.70 24.62
C GLU A 156 13.27 -1.04 25.65
N THR A 157 12.72 -0.04 26.33
CA THR A 157 11.64 -0.23 27.33
C THR A 157 10.31 -0.62 26.73
N LEU A 158 10.04 -0.25 25.47
CA LEU A 158 8.84 -0.62 24.71
C LEU A 158 9.09 -1.80 23.79
N HIS A 159 10.30 -1.90 23.28
CA HIS A 159 10.69 -2.85 22.26
C HIS A 159 11.98 -3.58 22.67
N PRO A 160 11.92 -4.56 23.57
CA PRO A 160 13.11 -5.31 24.00
C PRO A 160 13.88 -5.92 22.84
N GLY A 161 15.19 -5.74 22.83
CA GLY A 161 16.09 -6.18 21.75
C GLY A 161 16.27 -5.17 20.60
N ALA A 162 15.59 -4.01 20.62
CA ALA A 162 15.70 -3.00 19.58
C ALA A 162 17.13 -2.44 19.44
N THR A 163 17.84 -2.27 20.57
CA THR A 163 19.22 -1.78 20.56
C THR A 163 20.15 -2.72 19.79
N LEU A 164 20.00 -4.03 19.97
CA LEU A 164 20.81 -5.00 19.24
C LEU A 164 20.51 -5.00 17.74
N LEU A 165 19.26 -4.78 17.33
CA LEU A 165 18.90 -4.68 15.92
C LEU A 165 19.51 -3.42 15.27
N SER A 166 19.55 -2.29 15.98
CA SER A 166 20.29 -1.11 15.55
C SER A 166 21.78 -1.41 15.35
N GLN A 167 22.40 -2.11 16.29
CA GLN A 167 23.81 -2.53 16.17
C GLN A 167 24.03 -3.46 14.96
N VAL A 168 23.09 -4.35 14.67
CA VAL A 168 23.13 -5.22 13.46
C VAL A 168 23.07 -4.39 12.18
N ALA A 169 22.21 -3.37 12.13
CA ALA A 169 22.09 -2.49 10.96
C ALA A 169 23.38 -1.69 10.72
N GLU A 170 23.96 -1.12 11.78
CA GLU A 170 25.22 -0.37 11.72
C GLU A 170 26.40 -1.28 11.32
N CYS A 171 26.44 -2.52 11.82
CA CYS A 171 27.45 -3.48 11.39
C CYS A 171 27.33 -3.88 9.93
N ALA A 172 26.11 -3.93 9.40
CA ALA A 172 25.87 -4.12 7.96
C ALA A 172 26.29 -2.88 7.14
N ALA A 173 26.13 -1.67 7.71
CA ALA A 173 26.63 -0.42 7.10
C ALA A 173 28.14 -0.48 6.88
N ARG A 174 28.88 -0.99 7.86
CA ARG A 174 30.34 -1.16 7.76
C ARG A 174 30.77 -2.14 6.67
N GLN A 175 29.87 -3.03 6.25
CA GLN A 175 30.08 -3.93 5.11
C GLN A 175 29.46 -3.38 3.82
N GLY A 176 28.91 -2.14 3.82
CA GLY A 176 28.31 -1.49 2.64
C GLY A 176 26.88 -1.96 2.33
N HIS A 177 26.23 -2.68 3.24
CA HIS A 177 24.93 -3.34 3.05
C HIS A 177 23.84 -2.87 4.03
N TYR A 178 23.93 -1.62 4.49
CA TYR A 178 22.94 -1.07 5.42
C TYR A 178 21.50 -1.23 4.93
N TRP A 179 21.23 -0.83 3.68
CA TRP A 179 19.86 -0.83 3.16
C TRP A 179 19.29 -2.23 2.95
N GLN A 180 20.12 -3.19 2.65
CA GLN A 180 19.75 -4.61 2.57
C GLN A 180 19.35 -5.12 3.96
N MET A 181 20.17 -4.87 4.96
CA MET A 181 19.89 -5.25 6.35
C MET A 181 18.67 -4.51 6.88
N HIS A 182 18.54 -3.22 6.63
CA HIS A 182 17.36 -2.43 6.99
C HIS A 182 16.07 -3.07 6.48
N ASP A 183 16.04 -3.48 5.20
CA ASP A 183 14.87 -4.12 4.62
C ASP A 183 14.61 -5.50 5.23
N VAL A 184 15.67 -6.29 5.48
CA VAL A 184 15.58 -7.59 6.16
C VAL A 184 15.00 -7.43 7.56
N LEU A 185 15.53 -6.52 8.38
CA LEU A 185 15.08 -6.31 9.75
C LEU A 185 13.61 -5.91 9.82
N PHE A 186 13.12 -5.09 8.90
CA PHE A 186 11.70 -4.74 8.87
C PHE A 186 10.82 -5.84 8.27
N SER A 187 11.29 -6.62 7.31
CA SER A 187 10.52 -7.75 6.75
C SER A 187 10.35 -8.87 7.77
N GLU A 188 11.41 -9.15 8.53
CA GLU A 188 11.45 -10.21 9.54
C GLU A 188 11.01 -9.74 10.94
N GLN A 189 10.59 -8.48 11.10
CA GLN A 189 10.32 -7.83 12.39
C GLN A 189 9.48 -8.68 13.34
N ASP A 190 8.44 -9.35 12.85
CA ASP A 190 7.52 -10.15 13.67
C ASP A 190 8.16 -11.47 14.14
N ALA A 191 9.18 -11.96 13.43
CA ALA A 191 9.88 -13.21 13.73
C ALA A 191 11.12 -13.01 14.60
N LEU A 192 11.62 -11.76 14.70
CA LEU A 192 12.85 -11.46 15.43
C LEU A 192 12.63 -11.56 16.94
N PRO A 193 13.44 -12.37 17.66
CA PRO A 193 13.37 -12.50 19.12
C PRO A 193 13.87 -11.23 19.83
N GLU A 194 13.67 -11.16 21.13
CA GLU A 194 14.23 -10.08 21.97
C GLU A 194 15.76 -10.20 22.11
N THR A 195 16.27 -11.42 22.06
CA THR A 195 17.71 -11.72 22.13
C THR A 195 18.10 -12.55 20.93
N LEU A 196 19.04 -12.03 20.13
CA LEU A 196 19.55 -12.76 18.97
C LEU A 196 20.62 -13.78 19.39
N THR A 197 20.51 -14.98 18.86
CA THR A 197 21.54 -15.99 18.95
C THR A 197 22.53 -15.87 17.77
N ASP A 198 23.66 -16.59 17.85
CA ASP A 198 24.60 -16.66 16.72
C ASP A 198 23.93 -17.19 15.44
N THR A 199 22.97 -18.11 15.59
CA THR A 199 22.21 -18.64 14.46
C THR A 199 21.29 -17.57 13.82
N ASP A 200 20.66 -16.74 14.64
CA ASP A 200 19.84 -15.63 14.15
C ASP A 200 20.70 -14.62 13.38
N LEU A 201 21.89 -14.29 13.91
CA LEU A 201 22.84 -13.41 13.24
C LEU A 201 23.34 -14.00 11.91
N ASP A 202 23.61 -15.30 11.84
CA ASP A 202 23.99 -15.97 10.59
C ASP A 202 22.84 -15.94 9.56
N GLN A 203 21.60 -16.11 10.01
CA GLN A 203 20.43 -16.02 9.13
C GLN A 203 20.21 -14.59 8.59
N LEU A 204 20.31 -13.58 9.45
CA LEU A 204 20.23 -12.18 9.04
C LEU A 204 21.35 -11.81 8.06
N ALA A 205 22.58 -12.28 8.32
CA ALA A 205 23.70 -12.06 7.45
C ALA A 205 23.50 -12.68 6.06
N LEU A 206 22.96 -13.90 6.01
CA LEU A 206 22.62 -14.58 4.76
C LEU A 206 21.57 -13.82 3.97
N LEU A 207 20.50 -13.34 4.63
CA LEU A 207 19.43 -12.57 3.98
C LEU A 207 19.90 -11.21 3.47
N ALA A 208 20.84 -10.57 4.16
CA ALA A 208 21.38 -9.27 3.78
C ALA A 208 22.63 -9.34 2.88
N ASP A 209 23.07 -10.54 2.52
CA ASP A 209 24.26 -10.81 1.70
C ASP A 209 25.56 -10.19 2.28
N ILE A 210 25.81 -10.46 3.59
CA ILE A 210 26.98 -9.98 4.32
C ILE A 210 27.74 -11.14 5.01
N ASP A 211 28.95 -10.86 5.43
CA ASP A 211 29.74 -11.80 6.23
C ASP A 211 29.19 -11.92 7.66
N GLY A 212 28.63 -13.09 7.98
CA GLY A 212 28.07 -13.38 9.31
C GLY A 212 29.11 -13.42 10.42
N GLN A 213 30.34 -13.85 10.13
CA GLN A 213 31.43 -13.85 11.12
C GLN A 213 31.85 -12.42 11.47
N ALA A 214 31.97 -11.56 10.46
CA ALA A 214 32.25 -10.14 10.66
C ALA A 214 31.08 -9.45 11.42
N LEU A 215 29.83 -9.79 11.09
CA LEU A 215 28.63 -9.28 11.80
C LEU A 215 28.70 -9.63 13.30
N LYS A 216 28.90 -10.90 13.65
CA LYS A 216 28.96 -11.37 15.04
C LYS A 216 30.08 -10.69 15.85
N GLN A 217 31.24 -10.46 15.22
CA GLN A 217 32.32 -9.73 15.87
C GLN A 217 31.98 -8.26 16.05
N CYS A 218 31.34 -7.63 15.07
CA CYS A 218 31.06 -6.20 15.06
C CYS A 218 30.00 -5.81 16.11
N VAL A 219 28.91 -6.55 16.25
CA VAL A 219 27.76 -6.17 17.10
C VAL A 219 28.12 -6.00 18.58
N THR A 220 29.24 -6.60 19.04
CA THR A 220 29.71 -6.52 20.42
C THR A 220 30.82 -5.48 20.60
N THR A 221 31.22 -4.77 19.55
CA THR A 221 32.29 -3.79 19.64
C THR A 221 31.83 -2.53 20.39
N PRO A 222 32.72 -1.95 21.23
CA PRO A 222 32.41 -0.71 21.95
C PRO A 222 32.07 0.47 20.99
N GLU A 223 32.60 0.45 19.79
CA GLU A 223 32.39 1.46 18.76
C GLU A 223 30.91 1.49 18.32
N ILE A 224 30.36 0.35 17.95
CA ILE A 224 28.96 0.22 17.50
C ILE A 224 27.99 0.54 18.64
N ILE A 225 28.27 0.04 19.84
CA ILE A 225 27.45 0.33 21.02
C ILE A 225 27.41 1.85 21.29
N ARG A 226 28.54 2.53 21.14
CA ARG A 226 28.64 3.97 21.31
C ARG A 226 27.91 4.74 20.21
N GLU A 227 27.99 4.31 18.96
CA GLU A 227 27.34 4.91 17.81
C GLU A 227 25.81 4.92 17.98
N VAL A 228 25.19 3.76 18.19
CA VAL A 228 23.76 3.66 18.47
C VAL A 228 23.33 4.50 19.69
N LYS A 229 24.16 4.52 20.74
CA LYS A 229 23.88 5.35 21.91
C LYS A 229 23.98 6.85 21.61
N GLN A 230 24.91 7.28 20.78
CA GLN A 230 25.05 8.68 20.38
C GLN A 230 23.85 9.14 19.55
N ASP A 231 23.35 8.32 18.67
CA ASP A 231 22.14 8.58 17.89
C ASP A 231 20.93 8.76 18.77
N TYR A 232 20.73 7.82 19.70
CA TYR A 232 19.66 7.91 20.68
C TYR A 232 19.74 9.20 21.51
N LEU A 233 20.93 9.55 22.03
CA LEU A 233 21.13 10.75 22.83
C LEU A 233 20.90 12.02 22.02
N ALA A 234 21.35 12.06 20.77
CA ALA A 234 21.08 13.17 19.87
C ALA A 234 19.58 13.35 19.64
N GLY A 235 18.85 12.26 19.31
CA GLY A 235 17.41 12.31 19.17
C GLY A 235 16.71 12.83 20.42
N ALA A 236 17.07 12.30 21.59
CA ALA A 236 16.52 12.74 22.88
C ALA A 236 16.79 14.22 23.16
N GLN A 237 18.00 14.73 22.85
CA GLN A 237 18.36 16.14 22.99
C GLN A 237 17.47 17.06 22.13
N PHE A 238 17.06 16.60 20.94
CA PHE A 238 16.17 17.33 20.05
C PHE A 238 14.69 17.07 20.30
N GLY A 239 14.35 16.34 21.37
CA GLY A 239 12.98 16.13 21.80
C GLY A 239 12.27 15.00 21.08
N VAL A 240 13.01 14.07 20.47
CA VAL A 240 12.43 12.82 19.98
C VAL A 240 11.88 12.03 21.17
N ALA A 241 10.57 11.78 21.16
CA ALA A 241 9.87 11.07 22.23
C ALA A 241 9.28 9.72 21.77
N GLY A 242 9.47 9.37 20.51
CA GLY A 242 8.95 8.14 19.92
C GLY A 242 9.39 7.97 18.48
N THR A 243 9.15 6.80 17.93
CA THR A 243 9.53 6.44 16.56
C THR A 243 8.30 6.02 15.73
N PRO A 244 8.31 6.29 14.40
CA PRO A 244 9.30 7.10 13.71
C PRO A 244 9.13 8.60 13.99
N THR A 245 10.25 9.35 14.03
CA THR A 245 10.25 10.82 14.06
C THR A 245 11.10 11.34 12.91
N PHE A 246 10.65 12.44 12.30
CA PHE A 246 11.30 13.07 11.15
C PHE A 246 11.59 14.54 11.43
#